data_cad5ba03d2cf1244e1c1212a9922a936
#
_entry.id   cad5ba03d2cf1244e1c1212a9922a936
#
_cell.length_a   1.000
_cell.length_b   1.000
_cell.length_c   1.000
_cell.angle_alpha   90.00
_cell.angle_beta   90.00
_cell.angle_gamma   90.00
#
_symmetry.space_group_name_H-M   'P 1'
#
loop_
_entity.id
_entity.type
_entity.pdbx_description
1 polymer ?
#
loop_
_entity_poly.entity_id
_entity_poly.type
_entity_poly.pdbx_seq_one_letter_code
_entity_poly.pdbx_strand_id
1 'polypeptide(L)'
;FGKEMMTKEKALLNLTWSGDAAWAIDEAAEVDVELAYTVPKEGSIVWFDGWVIPKYAKNIKAASYFINFMCKPENAIRNMDEIGYVSVIGGDEVMQYMHESALEYGYDEPVDASYFFGEAADSIILNPVFYPDMSVIERCGMLHDSGPRTEKLLEMWSRVKGDNLKNWMVIAILVFFGLMLVAGIIRKERRRRQRIRRW
;
A
#
# COMPACT_ATOMS: atom_id res chain seq x y z
N PHE A 1 -7.47 -3.38 6.56
CA PHE A 1 -7.65 -4.28 7.73
C PHE A 1 -7.04 -3.70 9.00
N GLY A 2 -5.72 -3.35 9.03
CA GLY A 2 -5.07 -2.74 10.20
C GLY A 2 -5.60 -1.36 10.52
N LYS A 3 -5.70 -0.47 9.55
CA LYS A 3 -6.23 0.88 9.70
C LYS A 3 -7.66 0.91 10.25
N GLU A 4 -8.56 0.06 9.77
CA GLU A 4 -9.93 -0.05 10.29
C GLU A 4 -9.99 -0.61 11.73
N MET A 5 -9.00 -1.37 12.16
CA MET A 5 -8.90 -1.84 13.55
C MET A 5 -8.46 -0.71 14.48
N MET A 6 -7.62 0.20 14.00
CA MET A 6 -7.19 1.39 14.75
C MET A 6 -8.36 2.34 14.97
N THR A 7 -9.08 2.72 13.92
CA THR A 7 -10.25 3.63 14.01
C THR A 7 -11.40 3.09 14.87
N LYS A 8 -11.44 1.77 15.09
CA LYS A 8 -12.44 1.09 15.96
C LYS A 8 -11.89 0.73 17.34
N GLU A 9 -10.73 1.24 17.71
CA GLU A 9 -10.04 0.95 18.98
C GLU A 9 -9.83 -0.55 19.27
N LYS A 10 -9.77 -1.38 18.21
CA LYS A 10 -9.53 -2.84 18.30
C LYS A 10 -8.07 -3.23 18.30
N ALA A 11 -7.18 -2.29 17.99
CA ALA A 11 -5.74 -2.43 18.06
C ALA A 11 -5.13 -1.16 18.65
N LEU A 12 -4.10 -1.31 19.46
CA LEU A 12 -3.35 -0.20 20.07
C LEU A 12 -2.16 0.22 19.22
N LEU A 13 -1.64 -0.68 18.40
CA LEU A 13 -0.50 -0.46 17.53
C LEU A 13 -0.75 -1.11 16.16
N ASN A 14 -0.33 -0.43 15.12
CA ASN A 14 -0.37 -0.94 13.77
C ASN A 14 0.91 -0.55 13.03
N LEU A 15 1.56 -1.51 12.37
CA LEU A 15 2.65 -1.25 11.45
C LEU A 15 2.04 -1.01 10.06
N THR A 16 2.20 0.20 9.55
CA THR A 16 1.53 0.63 8.33
C THR A 16 2.39 1.62 7.52
N TRP A 17 1.99 1.86 6.29
CA TRP A 17 2.55 2.89 5.43
C TRP A 17 2.07 4.27 5.88
N SER A 18 2.87 5.32 5.61
CA SER A 18 2.54 6.70 6.01
C SER A 18 1.20 7.20 5.47
N GLY A 19 0.88 6.95 4.20
CA GLY A 19 -0.41 7.35 3.63
C GLY A 19 -1.61 6.59 4.23
N ASP A 20 -1.46 5.30 4.54
CA ASP A 20 -2.49 4.55 5.27
C ASP A 20 -2.65 5.05 6.72
N ALA A 21 -1.56 5.56 7.33
CA ALA A 21 -1.61 6.17 8.66
C ALA A 21 -2.35 7.52 8.61
N ALA A 22 -2.03 8.39 7.64
CA ALA A 22 -2.73 9.65 7.43
C ALA A 22 -4.24 9.43 7.29
N TRP A 23 -4.65 8.53 6.40
CA TRP A 23 -6.06 8.17 6.24
C TRP A 23 -6.69 7.67 7.56
N ALA A 24 -5.98 6.83 8.32
CA ALA A 24 -6.51 6.31 9.57
C ALA A 24 -6.66 7.39 10.65
N ILE A 25 -5.77 8.39 10.68
CA ILE A 25 -5.85 9.54 11.58
C ILE A 25 -7.08 10.37 11.25
N ASP A 26 -7.30 10.69 9.97
CA ASP A 26 -8.46 11.48 9.52
C ASP A 26 -9.78 10.76 9.84
N GLU A 27 -9.92 9.50 9.48
CA GLU A 27 -11.12 8.68 9.79
C GLU A 27 -11.37 8.51 11.30
N ALA A 28 -10.30 8.43 12.08
CA ALA A 28 -10.42 8.31 13.53
C ALA A 28 -10.91 9.61 14.18
N ALA A 29 -10.45 10.75 13.66
CA ALA A 29 -10.89 12.06 14.11
C ALA A 29 -12.40 12.29 13.92
N GLU A 30 -13.00 11.73 12.85
CA GLU A 30 -14.46 11.80 12.61
C GLU A 30 -15.30 11.08 13.70
N VAL A 31 -14.69 10.18 14.44
CA VAL A 31 -15.34 9.38 15.50
C VAL A 31 -14.75 9.65 16.89
N ASP A 32 -14.10 10.80 17.07
CA ASP A 32 -13.48 11.24 18.32
C ASP A 32 -12.40 10.27 18.87
N VAL A 33 -11.71 9.54 17.99
CA VAL A 33 -10.57 8.67 18.31
C VAL A 33 -9.27 9.36 17.92
N GLU A 34 -8.37 9.55 18.88
CA GLU A 34 -7.06 10.16 18.65
C GLU A 34 -6.04 9.09 18.24
N LEU A 35 -5.44 9.24 17.06
CA LEU A 35 -4.35 8.41 16.58
C LEU A 35 -3.13 9.26 16.28
N ALA A 36 -1.94 8.69 16.50
CA ALA A 36 -0.67 9.29 16.14
C ALA A 36 0.16 8.35 15.27
N TYR A 37 0.95 8.94 14.35
CA TYR A 37 1.94 8.24 13.56
C TYR A 37 3.34 8.61 14.02
N THR A 38 4.22 7.63 14.13
CA THR A 38 5.61 7.86 14.47
C THR A 38 6.55 6.88 13.77
N VAL A 39 7.71 7.35 13.40
CA VAL A 39 8.81 6.50 12.93
C VAL A 39 9.68 6.14 14.13
N PRO A 40 9.91 4.83 14.40
CA PRO A 40 10.76 4.40 15.51
C PRO A 40 12.15 5.00 15.45
N LYS A 41 12.81 5.13 16.61
CA LYS A 41 14.20 5.63 16.69
C LYS A 41 15.20 4.76 15.94
N GLU A 42 14.88 3.49 15.74
CA GLU A 42 15.66 2.53 14.97
C GLU A 42 15.61 2.81 13.46
N GLY A 43 14.68 3.67 13.01
CA GLY A 43 14.48 4.02 11.62
C GLY A 43 13.33 3.24 10.95
N SER A 44 13.18 3.44 9.66
CA SER A 44 12.17 2.83 8.81
C SER A 44 12.72 2.64 7.39
N ILE A 45 11.84 2.45 6.43
CA ILE A 45 12.18 2.37 5.01
C ILE A 45 11.59 3.57 4.25
N VAL A 46 12.34 4.02 3.26
CA VAL A 46 11.90 5.00 2.25
C VAL A 46 11.89 4.30 0.89
N TRP A 47 10.90 4.61 0.06
CA TRP A 47 10.80 4.05 -1.29
C TRP A 47 10.29 5.09 -2.27
N PHE A 48 10.44 4.79 -3.54
CA PHE A 48 9.89 5.56 -4.65
C PHE A 48 9.08 4.65 -5.57
N ASP A 49 7.85 5.05 -5.86
CA ASP A 49 7.06 4.47 -6.93
C ASP A 49 7.22 5.32 -8.19
N GLY A 50 7.23 4.68 -9.35
CA GLY A 50 7.45 5.36 -10.60
C GLY A 50 6.56 4.88 -11.74
N TRP A 51 6.11 5.82 -12.55
CA TRP A 51 5.47 5.51 -13.82
C TRP A 51 6.50 4.94 -14.81
N VAL A 52 6.19 3.80 -15.39
CA VAL A 52 7.05 3.16 -16.40
C VAL A 52 6.29 2.91 -17.70
N ILE A 53 6.99 3.07 -18.81
CA ILE A 53 6.46 2.72 -20.14
C ILE A 53 7.14 1.42 -20.57
N PRO A 54 6.40 0.29 -20.66
CA PRO A 54 6.97 -0.99 -21.08
C PRO A 54 7.61 -0.90 -22.48
N LYS A 55 8.70 -1.65 -22.70
CA LYS A 55 9.48 -1.64 -23.95
C LYS A 55 8.64 -1.82 -25.22
N TYR A 56 7.57 -2.62 -25.14
CA TYR A 56 6.71 -2.94 -26.27
C TYR A 56 5.35 -2.23 -26.23
N ALA A 57 5.23 -1.13 -25.49
CA ALA A 57 4.03 -0.32 -25.46
C ALA A 57 3.72 0.25 -26.84
N LYS A 58 2.47 0.16 -27.26
CA LYS A 58 2.05 0.63 -28.61
C LYS A 58 1.81 2.15 -28.65
N ASN A 59 1.40 2.75 -27.53
CA ASN A 59 1.00 4.16 -27.43
C ASN A 59 1.96 4.95 -26.54
N ILE A 60 3.28 4.89 -26.83
CA ILE A 60 4.34 5.55 -26.06
C ILE A 60 4.06 7.06 -25.92
N LYS A 61 3.63 7.71 -27.04
CA LYS A 61 3.34 9.15 -27.04
C LYS A 61 2.22 9.50 -26.06
N ALA A 62 1.12 8.75 -26.05
CA ALA A 62 0.01 8.97 -25.12
C ALA A 62 0.43 8.73 -23.66
N ALA A 63 1.23 7.68 -23.39
CA ALA A 63 1.77 7.41 -22.07
C ALA A 63 2.68 8.55 -21.58
N SER A 64 3.54 9.09 -22.45
CA SER A 64 4.39 10.24 -22.13
C SER A 64 3.57 11.51 -21.83
N TYR A 65 2.51 11.76 -22.59
CA TYR A 65 1.61 12.88 -22.29
C TYR A 65 0.90 12.72 -20.93
N PHE A 66 0.48 11.50 -20.59
CA PHE A 66 -0.13 11.22 -19.30
C PHE A 66 0.85 11.45 -18.16
N ILE A 67 2.08 10.93 -18.26
CA ILE A 67 3.12 11.15 -17.25
C ILE A 67 3.40 12.64 -17.10
N ASN A 68 3.57 13.37 -18.23
CA ASN A 68 3.79 14.81 -18.19
C ASN A 68 2.60 15.58 -17.56
N PHE A 69 1.36 15.14 -17.80
CA PHE A 69 0.17 15.69 -17.14
C PHE A 69 0.23 15.51 -15.62
N MET A 70 0.60 14.32 -15.15
CA MET A 70 0.75 14.01 -13.73
C MET A 70 1.91 14.78 -13.06
N CYS A 71 2.93 15.19 -13.81
CA CYS A 71 4.05 15.97 -13.32
C CYS A 71 3.78 17.48 -13.18
N LYS A 72 2.62 17.96 -13.56
CA LYS A 72 2.26 19.37 -13.32
C LYS A 72 1.94 19.59 -11.86
N PRO A 73 2.42 20.67 -11.21
CA PRO A 73 2.23 20.91 -9.78
C PRO A 73 0.76 20.80 -9.35
N GLU A 74 -0.16 21.43 -10.09
CA GLU A 74 -1.60 21.40 -9.80
C GLU A 74 -2.21 20.01 -9.84
N ASN A 75 -1.68 19.12 -10.69
CA ASN A 75 -2.14 17.72 -10.77
C ASN A 75 -1.45 16.83 -9.74
N ALA A 76 -0.18 17.12 -9.42
CA ALA A 76 0.54 16.45 -8.35
C ALA A 76 -0.13 16.70 -6.99
N ILE A 77 -0.51 17.95 -6.70
CA ILE A 77 -1.26 18.32 -5.49
C ILE A 77 -2.57 17.53 -5.39
N ARG A 78 -3.41 17.57 -6.42
CA ARG A 78 -4.68 16.83 -6.43
C ARG A 78 -4.50 15.32 -6.26
N ASN A 79 -3.42 14.78 -6.85
CA ASN A 79 -3.12 13.36 -6.70
C ASN A 79 -2.65 13.03 -5.28
N MET A 80 -1.88 13.91 -4.64
CA MET A 80 -1.47 13.74 -3.23
C MET A 80 -2.67 13.76 -2.29
N ASP A 81 -3.58 14.68 -2.48
CA ASP A 81 -4.82 14.78 -1.68
C ASP A 81 -5.69 13.52 -1.80
N GLU A 82 -5.79 12.96 -3.00
CA GLU A 82 -6.62 11.76 -3.25
C GLU A 82 -6.01 10.49 -2.71
N ILE A 83 -4.68 10.31 -2.86
CA ILE A 83 -4.03 9.02 -2.52
C ILE A 83 -3.36 9.01 -1.14
N GLY A 84 -3.18 10.18 -0.50
CA GLY A 84 -2.51 10.31 0.80
C GLY A 84 -1.01 10.01 0.78
N TYR A 85 -0.34 10.13 -0.38
CA TYR A 85 1.11 9.96 -0.52
C TYR A 85 1.71 11.13 -1.27
N VAL A 86 2.95 11.49 -0.94
CA VAL A 86 3.63 12.62 -1.55
C VAL A 86 4.11 12.32 -2.96
N SER A 87 4.04 13.31 -3.84
CA SER A 87 4.64 13.27 -5.17
C SER A 87 6.12 13.63 -5.08
N VAL A 88 6.93 13.15 -6.04
CA VAL A 88 8.31 13.63 -6.24
C VAL A 88 8.35 15.03 -6.88
N ILE A 89 7.20 15.55 -7.29
CA ILE A 89 7.08 16.91 -7.81
C ILE A 89 7.09 17.86 -6.62
N GLY A 90 8.14 18.64 -6.51
CA GLY A 90 8.34 19.69 -5.51
C GLY A 90 8.25 21.08 -6.16
N GLY A 91 8.86 22.05 -5.52
CA GLY A 91 8.90 23.45 -5.91
C GLY A 91 7.95 24.31 -5.08
N ASP A 92 8.04 25.62 -5.28
CA ASP A 92 7.41 26.61 -4.42
C ASP A 92 5.88 26.45 -4.31
N GLU A 93 5.22 26.12 -5.40
CA GLU A 93 3.75 25.94 -5.45
C GLU A 93 3.32 24.75 -4.57
N VAL A 94 4.01 23.62 -4.67
CA VAL A 94 3.71 22.43 -3.86
C VAL A 94 4.08 22.68 -2.41
N MET A 95 5.24 23.28 -2.14
CA MET A 95 5.69 23.60 -0.79
C MET A 95 4.71 24.52 -0.08
N GLN A 96 4.27 25.59 -0.75
CA GLN A 96 3.30 26.53 -0.19
C GLN A 96 1.97 25.84 0.11
N TYR A 97 1.45 25.05 -0.83
CA TYR A 97 0.20 24.30 -0.63
C TYR A 97 0.29 23.35 0.58
N MET A 98 1.37 22.59 0.69
CA MET A 98 1.56 21.65 1.80
C MET A 98 1.75 22.36 3.14
N HIS A 99 2.37 23.56 3.14
CA HIS A 99 2.48 24.39 4.32
C HIS A 99 1.11 24.93 4.77
N GLU A 100 0.33 25.49 3.86
CA GLU A 100 -1.01 26.01 4.15
C GLU A 100 -1.93 24.89 4.66
N SER A 101 -1.89 23.72 4.02
CA SER A 101 -2.60 22.53 4.48
C SER A 101 -2.20 22.09 5.88
N ALA A 102 -0.90 22.07 6.20
CA ALA A 102 -0.43 21.71 7.53
C ALA A 102 -0.96 22.66 8.62
N LEU A 103 -0.99 23.96 8.34
CA LEU A 103 -1.56 24.95 9.26
C LEU A 103 -3.07 24.75 9.46
N GLU A 104 -3.82 24.42 8.40
CA GLU A 104 -5.25 24.13 8.48
C GLU A 104 -5.55 22.90 9.36
N TYR A 105 -4.69 21.86 9.29
CA TYR A 105 -4.77 20.69 10.15
C TYR A 105 -4.22 20.91 11.58
N GLY A 106 -3.77 22.14 11.90
CA GLY A 106 -3.34 22.52 13.26
C GLY A 106 -1.90 22.12 13.62
N TYR A 107 -1.08 21.78 12.63
CA TYR A 107 0.36 21.59 12.88
C TYR A 107 1.02 22.95 13.13
N ASP A 108 1.91 23.03 14.12
CA ASP A 108 2.60 24.25 14.54
C ASP A 108 4.10 24.06 14.76
N GLU A 109 4.59 22.83 14.73
CA GLU A 109 6.00 22.52 14.86
C GLU A 109 6.69 22.48 13.49
N PRO A 110 7.80 23.23 13.30
CA PRO A 110 8.54 23.21 12.05
C PRO A 110 9.37 21.92 11.92
N VAL A 111 9.58 21.48 10.70
CA VAL A 111 10.42 20.35 10.30
C VAL A 111 11.50 20.83 9.34
N ASP A 112 12.65 20.15 9.32
CA ASP A 112 13.65 20.31 8.26
C ASP A 112 13.30 19.41 7.07
N ALA A 113 12.71 20.01 6.03
CA ALA A 113 12.36 19.37 4.77
C ALA A 113 13.30 19.78 3.62
N SER A 114 14.49 20.27 3.94
CA SER A 114 15.50 20.71 2.96
C SER A 114 15.96 19.59 2.01
N TYR A 115 15.88 18.33 2.45
CA TYR A 115 16.17 17.16 1.61
C TYR A 115 15.24 17.03 0.40
N PHE A 116 14.06 17.69 0.42
CA PHE A 116 13.07 17.63 -0.65
C PHE A 116 12.88 18.97 -1.35
N PHE A 117 12.71 20.04 -0.60
CA PHE A 117 12.40 21.37 -1.13
C PHE A 117 13.63 22.30 -1.25
N GLY A 118 14.80 21.87 -0.76
CA GLY A 118 16.02 22.68 -0.72
C GLY A 118 16.12 23.57 0.51
N GLU A 119 17.18 24.38 0.58
CA GLU A 119 17.58 25.16 1.76
C GLU A 119 16.48 26.12 2.30
N ALA A 120 15.55 26.53 1.45
CA ALA A 120 14.41 27.37 1.89
C ALA A 120 13.43 26.66 2.83
N ALA A 121 13.55 25.34 2.97
CA ALA A 121 12.67 24.50 3.78
C ALA A 121 13.40 23.84 4.96
N ASP A 122 14.47 24.47 5.47
CA ASP A 122 15.22 24.00 6.65
C ASP A 122 14.45 24.16 7.96
N SER A 123 13.38 24.99 7.96
CA SER A 123 12.50 25.20 9.10
C SER A 123 11.13 25.66 8.62
N ILE A 124 10.30 24.72 8.21
CA ILE A 124 8.96 24.98 7.67
C ILE A 124 7.90 24.10 8.37
N ILE A 125 6.72 24.64 8.60
CA ILE A 125 5.61 23.86 9.14
C ILE A 125 5.03 23.01 8.00
N LEU A 126 5.16 21.68 8.14
CA LEU A 126 4.59 20.68 7.24
C LEU A 126 4.00 19.54 8.08
N ASN A 127 3.11 18.75 7.47
CA ASN A 127 2.63 17.53 8.11
C ASN A 127 3.76 16.48 8.14
N PRO A 128 4.27 16.08 9.33
CA PRO A 128 5.41 15.18 9.45
C PRO A 128 5.10 13.74 9.01
N VAL A 129 3.86 13.39 8.79
CA VAL A 129 3.45 12.10 8.19
C VAL A 129 3.84 12.04 6.72
N PHE A 130 3.77 13.16 6.03
CA PHE A 130 4.12 13.32 4.61
C PHE A 130 5.57 13.76 4.42
N TYR A 131 6.01 14.76 5.18
CA TYR A 131 7.36 15.34 5.12
C TYR A 131 8.00 15.26 6.50
N PRO A 132 8.52 14.08 6.89
CA PRO A 132 9.19 13.94 8.18
C PRO A 132 10.46 14.79 8.21
N ASP A 133 10.88 15.19 9.40
CA ASP A 133 12.12 15.93 9.62
C ASP A 133 13.36 15.19 9.06
N MET A 134 14.37 15.93 8.60
CA MET A 134 15.61 15.38 8.05
C MET A 134 16.22 14.30 8.95
N SER A 135 16.23 14.50 10.26
CA SER A 135 16.75 13.53 11.23
C SER A 135 16.03 12.18 11.21
N VAL A 136 14.77 12.16 10.76
CA VAL A 136 14.01 10.91 10.52
C VAL A 136 14.50 10.24 9.24
N ILE A 137 14.67 10.99 8.18
CA ILE A 137 15.13 10.49 6.88
C ILE A 137 16.54 9.88 6.99
N GLU A 138 17.46 10.53 7.72
CA GLU A 138 18.83 10.06 7.91
C GLU A 138 18.94 8.66 8.53
N ARG A 139 17.97 8.26 9.33
CA ARG A 139 17.93 6.92 9.93
C ARG A 139 17.08 5.91 9.16
N CYS A 140 16.53 6.28 7.99
CA CYS A 140 15.77 5.40 7.14
C CYS A 140 16.64 4.71 6.07
N GLY A 141 16.32 3.46 5.76
CA GLY A 141 16.93 2.73 4.67
C GLY A 141 16.12 2.84 3.37
N MET A 142 16.80 3.02 2.24
CA MET A 142 16.14 2.98 0.93
C MET A 142 15.69 1.56 0.59
N LEU A 143 14.43 1.39 0.23
CA LEU A 143 13.95 0.12 -0.32
C LEU A 143 14.59 -0.12 -1.69
N HIS A 144 15.23 -1.27 -1.86
CA HIS A 144 15.93 -1.64 -3.08
C HIS A 144 15.71 -3.11 -3.42
N ASP A 145 16.02 -3.46 -4.66
CA ASP A 145 15.95 -4.86 -5.12
C ASP A 145 16.91 -5.74 -4.31
N SER A 146 16.41 -6.87 -3.86
CA SER A 146 17.16 -7.88 -3.11
C SER A 146 18.07 -8.73 -4.00
N GLY A 147 18.03 -8.58 -5.32
CA GLY A 147 18.85 -9.28 -6.28
C GLY A 147 18.81 -10.80 -6.08
N PRO A 148 19.98 -11.46 -5.96
CA PRO A 148 20.04 -12.93 -5.79
C PRO A 148 19.37 -13.48 -4.52
N ARG A 149 19.02 -12.60 -3.56
CA ARG A 149 18.34 -12.98 -2.33
C ARG A 149 16.82 -12.98 -2.44
N THR A 150 16.25 -12.48 -3.54
CA THR A 150 14.82 -12.37 -3.77
C THR A 150 14.09 -13.69 -3.58
N GLU A 151 14.63 -14.78 -4.10
CA GLU A 151 14.06 -16.13 -3.96
C GLU A 151 13.96 -16.57 -2.48
N LYS A 152 15.02 -16.34 -1.70
CA LYS A 152 15.03 -16.65 -0.26
C LYS A 152 14.05 -15.79 0.53
N LEU A 153 13.88 -14.53 0.14
CA LEU A 153 12.87 -13.63 0.73
C LEU A 153 11.46 -14.09 0.44
N LEU A 154 11.16 -14.49 -0.79
CA LEU A 154 9.86 -15.02 -1.18
C LEU A 154 9.54 -16.33 -0.44
N GLU A 155 10.52 -17.22 -0.29
CA GLU A 155 10.38 -18.45 0.48
C GLU A 155 10.12 -18.16 1.97
N MET A 156 10.88 -17.23 2.56
CA MET A 156 10.65 -16.79 3.95
C MET A 156 9.25 -16.18 4.10
N TRP A 157 8.86 -15.32 3.17
CA TRP A 157 7.57 -14.66 3.19
C TRP A 157 6.39 -15.63 3.07
N SER A 158 6.51 -16.65 2.18
CA SER A 158 5.50 -17.69 2.07
C SER A 158 5.35 -18.49 3.36
N ARG A 159 6.45 -18.75 4.07
CA ARG A 159 6.42 -19.38 5.40
C ARG A 159 5.75 -18.50 6.47
N VAL A 160 6.00 -17.19 6.46
CA VAL A 160 5.40 -16.22 7.40
C VAL A 160 3.91 -16.05 7.15
N LYS A 161 3.50 -15.89 5.88
CA LYS A 161 2.08 -15.82 5.51
C LYS A 161 1.32 -17.12 5.80
N GLY A 162 2.04 -18.18 6.06
CA GLY A 162 1.49 -19.50 6.30
C GLY A 162 0.80 -20.02 5.04
N ASP A 163 1.52 -20.82 4.28
CA ASP A 163 0.89 -21.83 3.44
C ASP A 163 0.25 -22.86 4.38
N ASN A 164 -0.88 -22.47 4.98
CA ASN A 164 -1.58 -23.28 5.98
C ASN A 164 -2.26 -24.51 5.36
N LEU A 165 -2.18 -24.67 4.05
CA LEU A 165 -2.63 -25.87 3.36
C LEU A 165 -1.52 -26.93 3.47
N LYS A 166 -1.54 -27.70 4.54
CA LYS A 166 -0.70 -28.90 4.64
C LYS A 166 -0.98 -29.82 3.46
N ASN A 167 0.02 -30.47 2.90
CA ASN A 167 -0.11 -31.35 1.74
C ASN A 167 -1.26 -32.37 1.88
N TRP A 168 -1.51 -32.88 3.09
CA TRP A 168 -2.64 -33.77 3.34
C TRP A 168 -4.01 -33.11 3.13
N MET A 169 -4.14 -31.78 3.39
CA MET A 169 -5.39 -31.03 3.16
C MET A 169 -5.66 -30.88 1.65
N VAL A 170 -4.62 -30.60 0.86
CA VAL A 170 -4.72 -30.56 -0.60
C VAL A 170 -5.15 -31.92 -1.14
N ILE A 171 -4.53 -33.00 -0.66
CA ILE A 171 -4.88 -34.38 -1.03
C ILE A 171 -6.34 -34.68 -0.63
N ALA A 172 -6.76 -34.32 0.58
CA ALA A 172 -8.13 -34.54 1.04
C ALA A 172 -9.17 -33.79 0.16
N ILE A 173 -8.87 -32.54 -0.25
CA ILE A 173 -9.71 -31.78 -1.15
C ILE A 173 -9.80 -32.47 -2.52
N LEU A 174 -8.69 -32.90 -3.10
CA LEU A 174 -8.65 -33.61 -4.38
C LEU A 174 -9.43 -34.93 -4.32
N VAL A 175 -9.26 -35.71 -3.24
CA VAL A 175 -10.01 -36.96 -3.02
C VAL A 175 -11.51 -36.68 -2.88
N PHE A 176 -11.90 -35.63 -2.14
CA PHE A 176 -13.31 -35.25 -2.00
C PHE A 176 -13.96 -34.90 -3.34
N PHE A 177 -13.31 -34.08 -4.17
CA PHE A 177 -13.81 -33.77 -5.51
C PHE A 177 -13.82 -34.99 -6.43
N GLY A 178 -12.83 -35.88 -6.35
CA GLY A 178 -12.78 -37.14 -7.07
C GLY A 178 -13.99 -38.03 -6.72
N LEU A 179 -14.28 -38.19 -5.42
CA LEU A 179 -15.45 -38.96 -4.96
C LEU A 179 -16.78 -38.36 -5.41
N MET A 180 -16.89 -37.03 -5.40
CA MET A 180 -18.08 -36.32 -5.93
C MET A 180 -18.30 -36.59 -7.42
N LEU A 181 -17.24 -36.58 -8.22
CA LEU A 181 -17.31 -36.91 -9.65
C LEU A 181 -17.75 -38.37 -9.88
N VAL A 182 -17.11 -39.30 -9.17
CA VAL A 182 -17.50 -40.73 -9.26
C VAL A 182 -18.96 -40.95 -8.84
N ALA A 183 -19.40 -40.36 -7.73
CA ALA A 183 -20.78 -40.41 -7.29
C ALA A 183 -21.75 -39.83 -8.33
N GLY A 184 -21.37 -38.72 -8.99
CA GLY A 184 -22.13 -38.13 -10.09
C GLY A 184 -22.28 -39.07 -11.30
N ILE A 185 -21.19 -39.75 -11.70
CA ILE A 185 -21.18 -40.72 -12.80
C ILE A 185 -22.09 -41.92 -12.44
N ILE A 186 -21.93 -42.49 -11.25
CA ILE A 186 -22.76 -43.63 -10.77
C ILE A 186 -24.24 -43.25 -10.73
N ARG A 187 -24.55 -42.03 -10.25
CA ARG A 187 -25.94 -41.51 -10.22
C ARG A 187 -26.53 -41.36 -11.62
N LYS A 188 -25.73 -40.84 -12.56
CA LYS A 188 -26.15 -40.71 -13.99
C LYS A 188 -26.40 -42.08 -14.61
N GLU A 189 -25.55 -43.05 -14.34
CA GLU A 189 -25.67 -44.40 -14.90
C GLU A 189 -26.84 -45.17 -14.30
N ARG A 190 -27.08 -45.07 -12.98
CA ARG A 190 -28.28 -45.62 -12.32
C ARG A 190 -29.57 -45.02 -12.90
N ARG A 191 -29.64 -43.72 -13.14
CA ARG A 191 -30.81 -43.06 -13.78
C ARG A 191 -31.00 -43.54 -15.22
N ARG A 192 -29.90 -43.78 -15.99
CA ARG A 192 -29.96 -44.32 -17.35
C ARG A 192 -30.53 -45.74 -17.35
N ARG A 193 -30.06 -46.62 -16.48
CA ARG A 193 -30.54 -48.00 -16.32
C ARG A 193 -32.03 -48.07 -15.89
N GLN A 194 -32.48 -47.18 -15.03
CA GLN A 194 -33.85 -47.08 -14.60
C GLN A 194 -34.79 -46.60 -15.74
N ARG A 195 -34.34 -45.74 -16.62
CA ARG A 195 -35.09 -45.34 -17.81
C ARG A 195 -35.25 -46.49 -18.82
N ILE A 196 -34.21 -47.28 -19.04
CA ILE A 196 -34.24 -48.41 -19.97
C ILE A 196 -35.17 -49.54 -19.44
N ARG A 197 -35.34 -49.70 -18.13
CA ARG A 197 -36.25 -50.70 -17.55
C ARG A 197 -37.74 -50.31 -17.53
N ARG A 198 -38.05 -49.08 -17.91
CA ARG A 198 -39.42 -48.55 -17.97
C ARG A 198 -40.03 -48.58 -19.37
N TRP A 199 -39.27 -49.07 -20.35
CA TRP A 199 -39.70 -49.42 -21.70
C TRP A 199 -39.70 -50.96 -21.86
#